data_ec7374dd7e89750b0675eb95753908d3
#
_entry.id   ec7374dd7e89750b0675eb95753908d3
#
_cell.length_a   1.000
_cell.length_b   1.000
_cell.length_c   1.000
_cell.angle_alpha   90.00
_cell.angle_beta   90.00
_cell.angle_gamma   90.00
#
_symmetry.space_group_name_H-M   'P 1'
#
loop_
_entity.id
_entity.type
_entity.pdbx_description
1 polymer ?
#
loop_
_entity_poly.entity_id
_entity_poly.type
_entity_poly.pdbx_seq_one_letter_code
_entity_poly.pdbx_strand_id
1 'polypeptide(L)'
;YGNELKYTSATDFLRFDGECWREDKQMAIGAVEEFLDLQLQDAMDEVARVEKALEDAGVPKESIQAGPKELLKEVDGKLIPLVYMLMGAQTYLKFVQKRRDYKYIVSAANTAKPMIAISVSDLDKNENLINTPYATYDLRKGIAGEQPHNPEDLITKITACSPGEVGKKIWMD
;
A
#
# COMPACT_ATOMS: atom_id res chain seq x y z
N TYR A 1 4.89 -1.38 -1.15
CA TYR A 1 4.70 0.01 -1.66
C TYR A 1 5.92 0.60 -2.38
N GLY A 2 7.14 0.06 -2.20
CA GLY A 2 8.34 0.57 -2.89
C GLY A 2 8.28 0.50 -4.43
N ASN A 3 7.46 -0.38 -4.98
CA ASN A 3 7.26 -0.56 -6.41
C ASN A 3 5.96 0.10 -6.92
N GLU A 4 5.22 0.81 -6.08
CA GLU A 4 3.96 1.45 -6.45
C GLU A 4 4.01 2.97 -6.32
N LEU A 5 5.02 3.50 -5.63
CA LEU A 5 5.15 4.91 -5.35
C LEU A 5 6.57 5.39 -5.62
N LYS A 6 6.71 6.44 -6.41
CA LYS A 6 7.98 7.14 -6.68
C LYS A 6 7.80 8.64 -6.51
N TYR A 7 8.92 9.34 -6.41
CA TYR A 7 8.97 10.79 -6.33
C TYR A 7 10.04 11.33 -7.27
N THR A 8 9.73 12.40 -7.97
CA THR A 8 10.74 13.21 -8.66
C THR A 8 10.58 14.68 -8.29
N SER A 9 11.66 15.44 -8.39
CA SER A 9 11.62 16.89 -8.14
C SER A 9 10.80 17.68 -9.17
N ALA A 10 10.55 17.11 -10.34
CA ALA A 10 9.84 17.78 -11.44
C ALA A 10 8.34 17.48 -11.45
N THR A 11 7.95 16.25 -11.09
CA THR A 11 6.56 15.78 -11.20
C THR A 11 5.86 15.56 -9.84
N ASP A 12 6.58 15.78 -8.70
CA ASP A 12 6.12 15.41 -7.36
C ASP A 12 5.93 13.88 -7.25
N PHE A 13 4.80 13.39 -6.77
CA PHE A 13 4.56 11.96 -6.63
C PHE A 13 4.09 11.32 -7.93
N LEU A 14 4.60 10.10 -8.16
CA LEU A 14 4.16 9.19 -9.20
C LEU A 14 3.62 7.93 -8.55
N ARG A 15 2.48 7.43 -9.01
CA ARG A 15 1.93 6.12 -8.64
C ARG A 15 1.84 5.23 -9.86
N PHE A 16 2.22 3.96 -9.70
CA PHE A 16 1.99 2.93 -10.69
C PHE A 16 0.54 2.45 -10.61
N ASP A 17 -0.21 2.54 -11.72
CA ASP A 17 -1.64 2.19 -11.79
C ASP A 17 -1.90 0.73 -12.22
N GLY A 18 -0.84 -0.05 -12.38
CA GLY A 18 -0.87 -1.41 -12.90
C GLY A 18 -0.43 -1.49 -14.36
N GLU A 19 -0.41 -0.37 -15.08
CA GLU A 19 -0.02 -0.28 -16.49
C GLU A 19 1.17 0.67 -16.69
N CYS A 20 1.13 1.85 -16.07
CA CYS A 20 2.20 2.83 -16.19
C CYS A 20 2.31 3.73 -14.95
N TRP A 21 3.37 4.53 -14.88
CA TRP A 21 3.54 5.55 -13.84
C TRP A 21 2.79 6.82 -14.19
N ARG A 22 1.90 7.26 -13.28
CA ARG A 22 1.13 8.49 -13.43
C ARG A 22 1.47 9.49 -12.36
N GLU A 23 1.59 10.75 -12.77
CA GLU A 23 1.67 11.87 -11.85
C GLU A 23 0.29 12.09 -11.22
N ASP A 24 0.13 11.67 -9.97
CA ASP A 24 -1.10 11.91 -9.21
C ASP A 24 -0.80 11.94 -7.71
N LYS A 25 -0.79 13.16 -7.17
CA LYS A 25 -0.58 13.38 -5.74
C LYS A 25 -1.71 12.81 -4.88
N GLN A 26 -2.93 12.79 -5.39
CA GLN A 26 -4.08 12.26 -4.64
C GLN A 26 -4.00 10.74 -4.55
N MET A 27 -3.64 10.06 -5.64
CA MET A 27 -3.40 8.61 -5.62
C MET A 27 -2.22 8.24 -4.71
N ALA A 28 -1.18 9.08 -4.65
CA ALA A 28 -0.07 8.86 -3.72
C ALA A 28 -0.49 8.98 -2.25
N ILE A 29 -1.33 9.95 -1.92
CA ILE A 29 -1.93 10.08 -0.59
C ILE A 29 -2.82 8.86 -0.30
N GLY A 30 -3.63 8.42 -1.26
CA GLY A 30 -4.45 7.22 -1.18
C GLY A 30 -3.64 5.96 -0.86
N ALA A 31 -2.43 5.80 -1.42
CA ALA A 31 -1.55 4.67 -1.09
C ALA A 31 -1.12 4.67 0.39
N VAL A 32 -0.94 5.85 0.99
CA VAL A 32 -0.65 5.96 2.44
C VAL A 32 -1.89 5.61 3.26
N GLU A 33 -3.08 6.02 2.81
CA GLU A 33 -4.35 5.66 3.47
C GLU A 33 -4.59 4.16 3.43
N GLU A 34 -4.40 3.51 2.28
CA GLU A 34 -4.49 2.06 2.13
C GLU A 34 -3.55 1.32 3.10
N PHE A 35 -2.32 1.80 3.24
CA PHE A 35 -1.38 1.23 4.22
C PHE A 35 -1.87 1.38 5.66
N LEU A 36 -2.43 2.55 6.01
CA LEU A 36 -2.99 2.79 7.34
C LEU A 36 -4.27 1.97 7.59
N ASP A 37 -5.03 1.64 6.54
CA ASP A 37 -6.17 0.73 6.66
C ASP A 37 -5.73 -0.68 7.03
N LEU A 38 -4.66 -1.19 6.40
CA LEU A 38 -4.07 -2.48 6.77
C LEU A 38 -3.56 -2.48 8.21
N GLN A 39 -2.85 -1.42 8.63
CA GLN A 39 -2.39 -1.28 10.01
C GLN A 39 -3.56 -1.22 11.00
N LEU A 40 -4.66 -0.56 10.64
CA LEU A 40 -5.84 -0.50 11.48
C LEU A 40 -6.47 -1.89 11.65
N GLN A 41 -6.59 -2.64 10.55
CA GLN A 41 -7.12 -4.00 10.59
C GLN A 41 -6.24 -4.89 11.48
N ASP A 42 -4.92 -4.88 11.28
CA ASP A 42 -3.98 -5.64 12.12
C ASP A 42 -4.10 -5.28 13.61
N ALA A 43 -4.25 -3.99 13.91
CA ALA A 43 -4.41 -3.53 15.30
C ALA A 43 -5.74 -3.97 15.92
N MET A 44 -6.82 -4.00 15.14
CA MET A 44 -8.14 -4.50 15.59
C MET A 44 -8.09 -6.01 15.82
N ASP A 45 -7.47 -6.75 14.90
CA ASP A 45 -7.33 -8.21 14.99
C ASP A 45 -6.49 -8.60 16.21
N GLU A 46 -5.44 -7.83 16.54
CA GLU A 46 -4.64 -8.07 17.72
C GLU A 46 -5.42 -7.84 19.02
N VAL A 47 -6.24 -6.78 19.08
CA VAL A 47 -7.15 -6.57 20.25
C VAL A 47 -8.11 -7.75 20.39
N ALA A 48 -8.79 -8.13 19.30
CA ALA A 48 -9.73 -9.25 19.31
C ALA A 48 -9.07 -10.58 19.70
N ARG A 49 -7.82 -10.81 19.23
CA ARG A 49 -7.05 -12.01 19.59
C ARG A 49 -6.76 -12.09 21.09
N VAL A 50 -6.39 -10.96 21.71
CA VAL A 50 -6.06 -10.94 23.14
C VAL A 50 -7.33 -11.02 23.99
N GLU A 51 -8.42 -10.35 23.57
CA GLU A 51 -9.73 -10.46 24.24
C GLU A 51 -10.22 -11.90 24.24
N LYS A 52 -10.13 -12.58 23.09
CA LYS A 52 -10.48 -14.00 22.99
C LYS A 52 -9.62 -14.88 23.90
N ALA A 53 -8.32 -14.61 23.98
CA ALA A 53 -7.44 -15.38 24.86
C ALA A 53 -7.82 -15.22 26.35
N LEU A 54 -8.31 -14.05 26.77
CA LEU A 54 -8.85 -13.82 28.10
C LEU A 54 -10.17 -14.56 28.31
N GLU A 55 -11.09 -14.54 27.33
CA GLU A 55 -12.34 -15.31 27.38
C GLU A 55 -12.06 -16.82 27.49
N ASP A 56 -11.15 -17.34 26.68
CA ASP A 56 -10.75 -18.76 26.70
C ASP A 56 -10.08 -19.17 28.03
N ALA A 57 -9.47 -18.18 28.73
CA ALA A 57 -8.94 -18.37 30.08
C ALA A 57 -10.00 -18.22 31.18
N GLY A 58 -11.28 -18.04 30.83
CA GLY A 58 -12.41 -17.99 31.74
C GLY A 58 -12.77 -16.60 32.30
N VAL A 59 -12.21 -15.52 31.73
CA VAL A 59 -12.56 -14.15 32.10
C VAL A 59 -13.90 -13.77 31.44
N PRO A 60 -14.90 -13.29 32.23
CA PRO A 60 -16.18 -12.87 31.68
C PRO A 60 -16.06 -11.70 30.70
N LYS A 61 -16.88 -11.70 29.66
CA LYS A 61 -16.88 -10.64 28.62
C LYS A 61 -17.14 -9.25 29.21
N GLU A 62 -18.02 -9.18 30.18
CA GLU A 62 -18.38 -7.94 30.87
C GLU A 62 -17.17 -7.33 31.59
N SER A 63 -16.32 -8.16 32.22
CA SER A 63 -15.09 -7.71 32.86
C SER A 63 -14.07 -7.24 31.81
N ILE A 64 -13.95 -7.93 30.67
CA ILE A 64 -13.07 -7.49 29.55
C ILE A 64 -13.52 -6.14 29.01
N GLN A 65 -14.83 -5.94 28.83
CA GLN A 65 -15.42 -4.67 28.36
C GLN A 65 -15.28 -3.52 29.36
N ALA A 66 -15.22 -3.81 30.67
CA ALA A 66 -14.93 -2.80 31.68
C ALA A 66 -13.52 -2.19 31.53
N GLY A 67 -12.66 -2.87 30.83
CA GLY A 67 -11.34 -2.39 30.41
C GLY A 67 -10.19 -2.92 31.26
N PRO A 68 -8.96 -2.85 30.72
CA PRO A 68 -7.80 -3.50 31.32
C PRO A 68 -7.47 -3.03 32.75
N LYS A 69 -7.78 -1.77 33.09
CA LYS A 69 -7.50 -1.24 34.44
C LYS A 69 -8.38 -1.89 35.51
N GLU A 70 -9.63 -2.17 35.21
CA GLU A 70 -10.53 -2.87 36.10
C GLU A 70 -10.18 -4.37 36.15
N LEU A 71 -9.87 -4.97 34.99
CA LEU A 71 -9.40 -6.34 34.88
C LEU A 71 -8.20 -6.63 35.80
N LEU A 72 -7.21 -5.74 35.87
CA LEU A 72 -6.03 -5.92 36.75
C LEU A 72 -6.38 -6.08 38.23
N LYS A 73 -7.59 -5.63 38.70
CA LYS A 73 -8.05 -5.76 40.07
C LYS A 73 -8.73 -7.10 40.36
N GLU A 74 -9.24 -7.75 39.30
CA GLU A 74 -10.13 -8.91 39.41
C GLU A 74 -9.50 -10.22 38.97
N VAL A 75 -8.49 -10.17 38.06
CA VAL A 75 -7.92 -11.38 37.47
C VAL A 75 -6.89 -12.06 38.36
N ASP A 76 -6.78 -13.38 38.21
CA ASP A 76 -5.67 -14.16 38.79
C ASP A 76 -4.33 -13.62 38.29
N GLY A 77 -3.32 -13.65 39.17
CA GLY A 77 -1.96 -13.20 38.84
C GLY A 77 -1.36 -13.84 37.59
N LYS A 78 -1.77 -15.06 37.23
CA LYS A 78 -1.36 -15.74 36.00
C LYS A 78 -1.85 -15.06 34.73
N LEU A 79 -2.95 -14.32 34.78
CA LEU A 79 -3.55 -13.63 33.64
C LEU A 79 -3.10 -12.18 33.51
N ILE A 80 -2.38 -11.65 34.48
CA ILE A 80 -1.84 -10.28 34.46
C ILE A 80 -1.06 -9.99 33.16
N PRO A 81 -0.19 -10.90 32.63
CA PRO A 81 0.50 -10.66 31.36
C PRO A 81 -0.45 -10.46 30.18
N LEU A 82 -1.55 -11.22 30.10
CA LEU A 82 -2.56 -11.05 29.05
C LEU A 82 -3.27 -9.70 29.15
N VAL A 83 -3.55 -9.22 30.37
CA VAL A 83 -4.14 -7.89 30.57
C VAL A 83 -3.18 -6.78 30.12
N TYR A 84 -1.90 -6.91 30.39
CA TYR A 84 -0.90 -5.96 29.86
C TYR A 84 -0.81 -6.02 28.33
N MET A 85 -0.91 -7.20 27.72
CA MET A 85 -0.99 -7.33 26.25
C MET A 85 -2.23 -6.61 25.71
N LEU A 86 -3.40 -6.75 26.35
CA LEU A 86 -4.61 -6.03 25.97
C LEU A 86 -4.43 -4.51 26.06
N MET A 87 -3.80 -4.02 27.14
CA MET A 87 -3.46 -2.59 27.27
C MET A 87 -2.56 -2.09 26.13
N GLY A 88 -1.55 -2.87 25.79
CA GLY A 88 -0.63 -2.58 24.69
C GLY A 88 -1.37 -2.53 23.35
N ALA A 89 -2.16 -3.55 23.05
CA ALA A 89 -2.95 -3.65 21.80
C ALA A 89 -3.96 -2.48 21.66
N GLN A 90 -4.70 -2.17 22.73
CA GLN A 90 -5.63 -1.04 22.73
C GLN A 90 -4.93 0.31 22.61
N THR A 91 -3.75 0.46 23.19
CA THR A 91 -2.94 1.69 23.06
C THR A 91 -2.44 1.84 21.64
N TYR A 92 -1.99 0.75 21.02
CA TYR A 92 -1.56 0.74 19.63
C TYR A 92 -2.73 1.03 18.68
N LEU A 93 -3.90 0.42 18.91
CA LEU A 93 -5.11 0.71 18.12
C LEU A 93 -5.46 2.21 18.14
N LYS A 94 -5.45 2.84 19.32
CA LYS A 94 -5.69 4.29 19.46
C LYS A 94 -4.62 5.12 18.72
N PHE A 95 -3.38 4.68 18.77
CA PHE A 95 -2.29 5.33 18.03
C PHE A 95 -2.51 5.26 16.53
N VAL A 96 -2.85 4.08 15.99
CA VAL A 96 -3.12 3.88 14.56
C VAL A 96 -4.34 4.72 14.12
N GLN A 97 -5.44 4.69 14.88
CA GLN A 97 -6.62 5.52 14.62
C GLN A 97 -6.27 7.01 14.48
N LYS A 98 -5.44 7.52 15.41
CA LYS A 98 -4.99 8.92 15.37
C LYS A 98 -4.12 9.24 14.16
N ARG A 99 -3.33 8.27 13.67
CA ARG A 99 -2.47 8.45 12.49
C ARG A 99 -3.24 8.59 11.18
N ARG A 100 -4.53 8.28 11.18
CA ARG A 100 -5.44 8.45 10.03
C ARG A 100 -5.90 9.91 9.84
N ASP A 101 -5.59 10.82 10.75
CA ASP A 101 -5.83 12.25 10.50
C ASP A 101 -5.00 12.72 9.32
N TYR A 102 -5.62 13.47 8.41
CA TYR A 102 -5.03 13.97 7.15
C TYR A 102 -3.64 14.60 7.32
N LYS A 103 -3.44 15.37 8.39
CA LYS A 103 -2.13 16.01 8.67
C LYS A 103 -0.99 15.00 8.85
N TYR A 104 -1.27 13.84 9.45
CA TYR A 104 -0.26 12.79 9.65
C TYR A 104 -0.02 12.01 8.35
N ILE A 105 -1.06 11.79 7.55
CA ILE A 105 -0.96 11.15 6.23
C ILE A 105 -0.05 11.98 5.32
N VAL A 106 -0.34 13.29 5.20
CA VAL A 106 0.47 14.20 4.39
C VAL A 106 1.90 14.33 4.92
N SER A 107 2.07 14.37 6.24
CA SER A 107 3.41 14.40 6.85
C SER A 107 4.19 13.12 6.55
N ALA A 108 3.57 11.95 6.63
CA ALA A 108 4.19 10.67 6.30
C ALA A 108 4.59 10.61 4.81
N ALA A 109 3.70 11.00 3.90
CA ALA A 109 3.99 11.07 2.48
C ALA A 109 5.19 11.99 2.18
N ASN A 110 5.21 13.19 2.75
CA ASN A 110 6.33 14.12 2.56
C ASN A 110 7.66 13.59 3.14
N THR A 111 7.61 12.90 4.27
CA THR A 111 8.80 12.28 4.88
C THR A 111 9.34 11.12 4.04
N ALA A 112 8.47 10.42 3.31
CA ALA A 112 8.85 9.31 2.43
C ALA A 112 9.54 9.77 1.13
N LYS A 113 9.37 11.03 0.69
CA LYS A 113 9.94 11.54 -0.58
C LYS A 113 11.40 11.18 -0.82
N PRO A 114 12.33 11.41 0.12
CA PRO A 114 13.73 11.06 -0.11
C PRO A 114 13.98 9.55 -0.28
N MET A 115 13.11 8.71 0.31
CA MET A 115 13.25 7.24 0.28
C MET A 115 12.81 6.63 -1.04
N ILE A 116 11.89 7.32 -1.76
CA ILE A 116 11.30 6.87 -3.02
C ILE A 116 11.72 7.75 -4.20
N ALA A 117 12.67 8.65 -3.99
CA ALA A 117 13.14 9.58 -5.00
C ALA A 117 13.89 8.87 -6.12
N ILE A 118 13.54 9.23 -7.36
CA ILE A 118 14.24 8.82 -8.58
C ILE A 118 14.58 10.05 -9.43
N SER A 119 15.52 9.90 -10.37
CA SER A 119 15.79 10.96 -11.34
C SER A 119 14.71 10.99 -12.42
N VAL A 120 14.36 12.19 -12.88
CA VAL A 120 13.47 12.35 -14.05
C VAL A 120 14.06 11.66 -15.30
N SER A 121 15.39 11.62 -15.42
CA SER A 121 16.09 10.95 -16.52
C SER A 121 15.98 9.41 -16.49
N ASP A 122 15.48 8.83 -15.39
CA ASP A 122 15.27 7.39 -15.31
C ASP A 122 13.88 6.99 -15.84
N LEU A 123 12.96 7.97 -15.94
CA LEU A 123 11.63 7.75 -16.52
C LEU A 123 11.77 7.60 -18.05
N ASP A 124 11.03 6.64 -18.60
CA ASP A 124 10.98 6.36 -20.05
C ASP A 124 12.36 6.16 -20.69
N LYS A 125 13.36 5.72 -19.93
CA LYS A 125 14.76 5.61 -20.37
C LYS A 125 14.99 4.55 -21.43
N ASN A 126 14.19 3.48 -21.40
CA ASN A 126 14.34 2.37 -22.36
C ASN A 126 13.53 2.64 -23.63
N GLU A 127 14.18 3.21 -24.65
CA GLU A 127 13.57 3.56 -25.93
C GLU A 127 13.04 2.34 -26.72
N ASN A 128 13.42 1.13 -26.34
CA ASN A 128 12.98 -0.09 -27.01
C ASN A 128 11.70 -0.70 -26.40
N LEU A 129 11.15 -0.11 -25.34
CA LEU A 129 9.91 -0.56 -24.74
C LEU A 129 8.74 0.30 -25.22
N ILE A 130 7.70 -0.35 -25.70
CA ILE A 130 6.40 0.28 -25.94
C ILE A 130 5.38 -0.30 -24.99
N ASN A 131 4.73 0.58 -24.24
CA ASN A 131 3.67 0.21 -23.34
C ASN A 131 2.30 0.37 -24.01
N THR A 132 1.45 -0.62 -23.86
CA THR A 132 0.10 -0.67 -24.41
C THR A 132 -0.90 -1.05 -23.29
N PRO A 133 -2.22 -0.85 -23.44
CA PRO A 133 -3.17 -1.27 -22.42
C PRO A 133 -3.17 -2.77 -22.08
N TYR A 134 -2.66 -3.60 -22.97
CA TYR A 134 -2.63 -5.05 -22.76
C TYR A 134 -1.31 -5.54 -22.15
N ALA A 135 -0.18 -5.02 -22.65
CA ALA A 135 1.17 -5.49 -22.28
C ALA A 135 2.24 -4.47 -22.67
N THR A 136 3.45 -4.67 -22.15
CA THR A 136 4.67 -3.98 -22.61
C THR A 136 5.36 -4.82 -23.67
N TYR A 137 5.86 -4.20 -24.72
CA TYR A 137 6.55 -4.88 -25.85
C TYR A 137 8.00 -4.41 -25.96
N ASP A 138 8.94 -5.35 -25.95
CA ASP A 138 10.34 -5.09 -26.29
C ASP A 138 10.52 -5.18 -27.80
N LEU A 139 10.67 -4.04 -28.46
CA LEU A 139 10.78 -3.93 -29.92
C LEU A 139 11.96 -4.69 -30.52
N ARG A 140 13.01 -4.93 -29.72
CA ARG A 140 14.17 -5.72 -30.18
C ARG A 140 13.82 -7.18 -30.43
N LYS A 141 12.76 -7.67 -29.80
CA LYS A 141 12.29 -9.06 -29.89
C LYS A 141 11.08 -9.21 -30.81
N GLY A 142 10.58 -8.11 -31.39
CA GLY A 142 9.37 -8.11 -32.21
C GLY A 142 8.15 -8.63 -31.44
N ILE A 143 7.32 -9.44 -32.11
CA ILE A 143 6.09 -10.00 -31.51
C ILE A 143 6.38 -10.87 -30.27
N ALA A 144 7.54 -11.53 -30.21
CA ALA A 144 7.96 -12.32 -29.05
C ALA A 144 8.42 -11.46 -27.86
N GLY A 145 8.42 -10.15 -28.00
CA GLY A 145 8.78 -9.19 -26.96
C GLY A 145 7.65 -8.81 -26.00
N GLU A 146 6.48 -9.45 -26.10
CA GLU A 146 5.38 -9.25 -25.17
C GLU A 146 5.78 -9.67 -23.75
N GLN A 147 5.53 -8.78 -22.79
CA GLN A 147 5.80 -9.00 -21.37
C GLN A 147 4.75 -8.25 -20.50
N PRO A 148 4.47 -8.72 -19.28
CA PRO A 148 3.58 -8.00 -18.39
C PRO A 148 4.14 -6.62 -18.05
N HIS A 149 3.25 -5.69 -17.69
CA HIS A 149 3.65 -4.39 -17.17
C HIS A 149 4.52 -4.55 -15.93
N ASN A 150 5.64 -3.84 -15.90
CA ASN A 150 6.59 -3.90 -14.78
C ASN A 150 6.88 -2.49 -14.27
N PRO A 151 6.61 -2.20 -12.98
CA PRO A 151 6.90 -0.89 -12.40
C PRO A 151 8.40 -0.52 -12.46
N GLU A 152 9.30 -1.49 -12.56
CA GLU A 152 10.74 -1.23 -12.67
C GLU A 152 11.17 -0.68 -14.01
N ASP A 153 10.34 -0.81 -15.04
CA ASP A 153 10.61 -0.22 -16.37
C ASP A 153 10.45 1.31 -16.37
N LEU A 154 9.86 1.89 -15.32
CA LEU A 154 9.65 3.33 -15.11
C LEU A 154 8.97 4.03 -16.30
N ILE A 155 8.06 3.34 -16.97
CA ILE A 155 7.35 3.87 -18.15
C ILE A 155 6.19 4.76 -17.69
N THR A 156 6.13 5.98 -18.21
CA THR A 156 5.03 6.94 -17.94
C THR A 156 4.06 7.04 -19.12
N LYS A 157 4.43 6.54 -20.28
CA LYS A 157 3.65 6.64 -21.51
C LYS A 157 2.96 5.33 -21.83
N ILE A 158 1.75 5.43 -22.37
CA ILE A 158 0.98 4.29 -22.83
C ILE A 158 0.29 4.63 -24.15
N THR A 159 0.26 3.69 -25.08
CA THR A 159 -0.48 3.87 -26.34
C THR A 159 -1.98 3.79 -26.12
N ALA A 160 -2.77 4.36 -27.03
CA ALA A 160 -4.23 4.31 -26.98
C ALA A 160 -4.83 2.93 -27.31
N CYS A 161 -4.03 2.05 -27.91
CA CYS A 161 -4.47 0.71 -28.34
C CYS A 161 -3.32 -0.29 -28.22
N SER A 162 -3.70 -1.56 -28.05
CA SER A 162 -2.77 -2.68 -28.09
C SER A 162 -2.54 -3.16 -29.52
N PRO A 163 -1.41 -3.84 -29.82
CA PRO A 163 -1.20 -4.51 -31.10
C PRO A 163 -2.33 -5.51 -31.37
N GLY A 164 -2.75 -5.59 -32.61
CA GLY A 164 -3.81 -6.51 -33.04
C GLY A 164 -3.82 -6.70 -34.54
N GLU A 165 -4.52 -7.72 -35.01
CA GLU A 165 -4.65 -8.01 -36.43
C GLU A 165 -5.67 -7.14 -37.16
N VAL A 166 -6.51 -6.44 -36.38
CA VAL A 166 -7.57 -5.56 -36.91
C VAL A 166 -6.89 -4.32 -37.51
N GLY A 167 -6.93 -4.20 -38.82
CA GLY A 167 -6.29 -3.10 -39.56
C GLY A 167 -5.07 -3.52 -40.36
N LYS A 168 -4.57 -4.74 -40.23
CA LYS A 168 -3.44 -5.26 -41.02
C LYS A 168 -3.70 -5.14 -42.53
N LYS A 169 -4.93 -5.35 -42.98
CA LYS A 169 -5.35 -5.15 -44.39
C LYS A 169 -5.22 -3.71 -44.86
N ILE A 170 -5.42 -2.72 -44.03
CA ILE A 170 -5.37 -1.29 -44.40
C ILE A 170 -3.96 -0.85 -44.73
N TRP A 171 -2.94 -1.53 -44.17
CA TRP A 171 -1.51 -1.19 -44.39
C TRP A 171 -0.86 -2.03 -45.46
N MET A 172 -1.55 -3.04 -46.00
CA MET A 172 -0.99 -3.96 -47.04
C MET A 172 -1.59 -3.75 -48.42
N ASP A 173 -2.62 -2.87 -48.56
CA ASP A 173 -3.19 -2.38 -49.80
C ASP A 173 -2.59 -1.01 -50.17
#